data_d0c85b92b664b21b2c8faf4bdc359d2f
#
_entry.id   d0c85b92b664b21b2c8faf4bdc359d2f
#
_cell.length_a   1.000
_cell.length_b   1.000
_cell.length_c   1.000
_cell.angle_alpha   90.00
_cell.angle_beta   90.00
_cell.angle_gamma   90.00
#
_symmetry.space_group_name_H-M   'P 1'
#
loop_
_entity.id
_entity.type
_entity.pdbx_description
1 polymer ?
#
loop_
_entity_poly.entity_id
_entity_poly.type
_entity_poly.pdbx_seq_one_letter_code
_entity_poly.pdbx_strand_id
1 'polypeptide(L)'
;MDIPSVLDKAHRQMKVGRYDDAISLYDQVLEIDPNNTTALENKGRIYYDLGRHEDAIASYDKAIVINPGLVSVWFEKGYTLRKIRRYDESIQCFDRALALDPGYTFAIANKGYSLNELGRHEEAIVCFDKILEESPKNIRAMTGKGIALRELGKNEEALAYFDKAIGLNPINSFVWYNKAIALRNLGRIKEADEAIRVVNLPQGPWKR
;
A
#
# COMPACT_ATOMS: atom_id res chain seq x y z
N MET A 1 -21.06 30.55 -5.91
CA MET A 1 -20.88 29.42 -4.95
C MET A 1 -19.48 29.50 -4.43
N ASP A 2 -19.27 29.41 -3.12
CA ASP A 2 -17.94 29.48 -2.51
C ASP A 2 -17.29 28.09 -2.55
N ILE A 3 -16.28 27.91 -3.40
CA ILE A 3 -15.59 26.62 -3.60
C ILE A 3 -15.06 26.05 -2.28
N PRO A 4 -14.34 26.79 -1.40
CA PRO A 4 -13.87 26.27 -0.11
C PRO A 4 -14.99 25.67 0.74
N SER A 5 -16.12 26.33 0.84
CA SER A 5 -17.28 25.85 1.62
C SER A 5 -17.86 24.55 1.05
N VAL A 6 -17.90 24.41 -0.29
CA VAL A 6 -18.38 23.19 -0.95
C VAL A 6 -17.39 22.04 -0.75
N LEU A 7 -16.08 22.29 -0.87
CA LEU A 7 -15.03 21.31 -0.60
C LEU A 7 -15.09 20.79 0.84
N ASP A 8 -15.27 21.68 1.82
CA ASP A 8 -15.43 21.31 3.23
C ASP A 8 -16.66 20.43 3.46
N LYS A 9 -17.78 20.75 2.78
CA LYS A 9 -18.98 19.94 2.85
C LYS A 9 -18.76 18.57 2.21
N ALA A 10 -18.13 18.52 1.05
CA ALA A 10 -17.80 17.28 0.35
C ALA A 10 -16.88 16.37 1.22
N HIS A 11 -15.85 16.96 1.84
CA HIS A 11 -14.97 16.26 2.78
C HIS A 11 -15.73 15.65 3.96
N ARG A 12 -16.68 16.39 4.54
CA ARG A 12 -17.51 15.86 5.62
C ARG A 12 -18.36 14.67 5.17
N GLN A 13 -18.99 14.76 3.99
CA GLN A 13 -19.76 13.64 3.43
C GLN A 13 -18.88 12.41 3.17
N MET A 14 -17.71 12.61 2.60
CA MET A 14 -16.74 11.53 2.37
C MET A 14 -16.34 10.82 3.70
N LYS A 15 -16.05 11.60 4.77
CA LYS A 15 -15.69 11.05 6.09
C LYS A 15 -16.79 10.22 6.75
N VAL A 16 -18.06 10.50 6.47
CA VAL A 16 -19.19 9.73 7.01
C VAL A 16 -19.67 8.65 6.05
N GLY A 17 -18.94 8.39 4.96
CA GLY A 17 -19.23 7.34 3.99
C GLY A 17 -20.38 7.66 3.03
N ARG A 18 -20.85 8.91 2.96
CA ARG A 18 -21.87 9.36 1.99
C ARG A 18 -21.21 9.72 0.67
N TYR A 19 -20.76 8.70 -0.02
CA TYR A 19 -19.89 8.86 -1.20
C TYR A 19 -20.62 9.53 -2.38
N ASP A 20 -21.88 9.20 -2.66
CA ASP A 20 -22.64 9.82 -3.75
C ASP A 20 -22.84 11.31 -3.51
N ASP A 21 -23.18 11.71 -2.27
CA ASP A 21 -23.30 13.11 -1.90
C ASP A 21 -21.97 13.86 -2.05
N ALA A 22 -20.85 13.22 -1.64
CA ALA A 22 -19.52 13.79 -1.76
C ALA A 22 -19.11 13.96 -3.23
N ILE A 23 -19.35 12.96 -4.07
CA ILE A 23 -19.07 13.01 -5.52
C ILE A 23 -19.85 14.17 -6.16
N SER A 24 -21.16 14.28 -5.87
CA SER A 24 -22.00 15.37 -6.40
C SER A 24 -21.47 16.76 -6.03
N LEU A 25 -20.97 16.92 -4.80
CA LEU A 25 -20.37 18.18 -4.35
C LEU A 25 -19.03 18.46 -5.03
N TYR A 26 -18.18 17.44 -5.23
CA TYR A 26 -16.95 17.61 -6.00
C TYR A 26 -17.25 17.91 -7.47
N ASP A 27 -18.31 17.35 -8.06
CA ASP A 27 -18.74 17.68 -9.42
C ASP A 27 -19.16 19.14 -9.53
N GLN A 28 -19.91 19.68 -8.56
CA GLN A 28 -20.23 21.10 -8.49
C GLN A 28 -18.98 21.99 -8.42
N VAL A 29 -17.95 21.56 -7.69
CA VAL A 29 -16.64 22.26 -7.68
C VAL A 29 -16.00 22.23 -9.06
N LEU A 30 -16.00 21.08 -9.73
CA LEU A 30 -15.39 20.91 -11.05
C LEU A 30 -16.17 21.58 -12.19
N GLU A 31 -17.46 21.84 -12.02
CA GLU A 31 -18.24 22.67 -12.93
C GLU A 31 -17.78 24.13 -12.90
N ILE A 32 -17.37 24.65 -11.73
CA ILE A 32 -16.89 26.00 -11.53
C ILE A 32 -15.42 26.14 -11.86
N ASP A 33 -14.61 25.19 -11.36
CA ASP A 33 -13.17 25.11 -11.53
C ASP A 33 -12.78 23.68 -12.01
N PRO A 34 -12.76 23.44 -13.32
CA PRO A 34 -12.40 22.15 -13.90
C PRO A 34 -10.98 21.69 -13.55
N ASN A 35 -10.11 22.63 -13.12
CA ASN A 35 -8.74 22.37 -12.76
C ASN A 35 -8.52 22.17 -11.25
N ASN A 36 -9.56 21.97 -10.49
CA ASN A 36 -9.46 21.77 -9.05
C ASN A 36 -8.90 20.39 -8.71
N THR A 37 -7.61 20.32 -8.50
CA THR A 37 -6.90 19.05 -8.21
C THR A 37 -7.37 18.40 -6.91
N THR A 38 -7.78 19.20 -5.91
CA THR A 38 -8.31 18.68 -4.64
C THR A 38 -9.62 17.91 -4.87
N ALA A 39 -10.53 18.44 -5.69
CA ALA A 39 -11.77 17.76 -6.03
C ALA A 39 -11.49 16.45 -6.80
N LEU A 40 -10.58 16.50 -7.78
CA LEU A 40 -10.19 15.33 -8.59
C LEU A 40 -9.54 14.24 -7.73
N GLU A 41 -8.59 14.59 -6.85
CA GLU A 41 -7.92 13.64 -5.95
C GLU A 41 -8.93 12.95 -5.03
N ASN A 42 -9.82 13.71 -4.39
CA ASN A 42 -10.80 13.14 -3.48
C ASN A 42 -11.87 12.31 -4.19
N LYS A 43 -12.28 12.68 -5.40
CA LYS A 43 -13.12 11.79 -6.24
C LYS A 43 -12.41 10.47 -6.53
N GLY A 44 -11.12 10.52 -6.87
CA GLY A 44 -10.31 9.32 -7.07
C GLY A 44 -10.30 8.41 -5.84
N ARG A 45 -10.10 8.98 -4.66
CA ARG A 45 -10.15 8.23 -3.40
C ARG A 45 -11.51 7.59 -3.15
N ILE A 46 -12.60 8.32 -3.37
CA ILE A 46 -13.95 7.77 -3.23
C ILE A 46 -14.17 6.61 -4.22
N TYR A 47 -13.78 6.77 -5.47
CA TYR A 47 -13.90 5.71 -6.46
C TYR A 47 -13.08 4.47 -6.08
N TYR A 48 -11.88 4.66 -5.53
CA TYR A 48 -11.08 3.57 -4.99
C TYR A 48 -11.82 2.83 -3.87
N ASP A 49 -12.38 3.55 -2.90
CA ASP A 49 -13.13 2.97 -1.78
C ASP A 49 -14.40 2.22 -2.23
N LEU A 50 -15.01 2.69 -3.31
CA LEU A 50 -16.15 2.01 -3.97
C LEU A 50 -15.75 0.83 -4.86
N GLY A 51 -14.45 0.53 -4.99
CA GLY A 51 -13.94 -0.51 -5.89
C GLY A 51 -13.96 -0.15 -7.37
N ARG A 52 -14.28 1.10 -7.72
CA ARG A 52 -14.33 1.65 -9.09
C ARG A 52 -12.91 2.11 -9.50
N HIS A 53 -12.00 1.16 -9.60
CA HIS A 53 -10.57 1.46 -9.72
C HIS A 53 -10.19 2.22 -11.01
N GLU A 54 -10.84 1.93 -12.13
CA GLU A 54 -10.58 2.65 -13.39
C GLU A 54 -11.05 4.12 -13.33
N ASP A 55 -12.19 4.39 -12.68
CA ASP A 55 -12.66 5.75 -12.45
C ASP A 55 -11.74 6.53 -11.50
N ALA A 56 -11.17 5.83 -10.50
CA ALA A 56 -10.16 6.40 -9.62
C ALA A 56 -8.91 6.81 -10.41
N ILE A 57 -8.38 5.90 -11.23
CA ILE A 57 -7.21 6.15 -12.08
C ILE A 57 -7.47 7.33 -13.01
N ALA A 58 -8.63 7.37 -13.68
CA ALA A 58 -9.00 8.49 -14.57
C ALA A 58 -9.06 9.84 -13.84
N SER A 59 -9.52 9.85 -12.59
CA SER A 59 -9.57 11.07 -11.75
C SER A 59 -8.15 11.52 -11.36
N TYR A 60 -7.28 10.59 -10.99
CA TYR A 60 -5.87 10.88 -10.68
C TYR A 60 -5.12 11.35 -11.93
N ASP A 61 -5.36 10.78 -13.10
CA ASP A 61 -4.74 11.20 -14.37
C ASP A 61 -5.08 12.66 -14.68
N LYS A 62 -6.34 13.06 -14.53
CA LYS A 62 -6.72 14.46 -14.70
C LYS A 62 -5.99 15.37 -13.72
N ALA A 63 -5.88 15.00 -12.45
CA ALA A 63 -5.16 15.79 -11.45
C ALA A 63 -3.66 15.91 -11.77
N ILE A 64 -3.03 14.82 -12.23
CA ILE A 64 -1.62 14.79 -12.64
C ILE A 64 -1.34 15.67 -13.87
N VAL A 65 -2.24 15.68 -14.85
CA VAL A 65 -2.11 16.55 -16.03
C VAL A 65 -2.13 18.02 -15.63
N ILE A 66 -2.95 18.39 -14.65
CA ILE A 66 -3.05 19.77 -14.15
C ILE A 66 -1.82 20.12 -13.31
N ASN A 67 -1.43 19.25 -12.40
CA ASN A 67 -0.28 19.46 -11.53
C ASN A 67 0.51 18.15 -11.35
N PRO A 68 1.58 17.94 -12.14
CA PRO A 68 2.42 16.75 -12.04
C PRO A 68 3.28 16.70 -10.77
N GLY A 69 3.32 17.75 -9.96
CA GLY A 69 4.06 17.83 -8.70
C GLY A 69 3.33 17.24 -7.49
N LEU A 70 2.14 16.67 -7.67
CA LEU A 70 1.33 16.11 -6.57
C LEU A 70 1.82 14.71 -6.19
N VAL A 71 2.71 14.63 -5.20
CA VAL A 71 3.26 13.37 -4.67
C VAL A 71 2.14 12.41 -4.24
N SER A 72 1.14 12.92 -3.52
CA SER A 72 0.00 12.13 -3.04
C SER A 72 -0.76 11.46 -4.18
N VAL A 73 -1.02 12.19 -5.26
CA VAL A 73 -1.81 11.68 -6.40
C VAL A 73 -1.06 10.59 -7.17
N TRP A 74 0.26 10.77 -7.37
CA TRP A 74 1.08 9.71 -7.94
C TRP A 74 1.08 8.44 -7.08
N PHE A 75 1.19 8.60 -5.76
CA PHE A 75 1.11 7.47 -4.84
C PHE A 75 -0.24 6.77 -4.88
N GLU A 76 -1.35 7.50 -4.78
CA GLU A 76 -2.72 6.93 -4.80
C GLU A 76 -3.02 6.22 -6.12
N LYS A 77 -2.60 6.79 -7.26
CA LYS A 77 -2.69 6.12 -8.56
C LYS A 77 -1.89 4.81 -8.57
N GLY A 78 -0.63 4.85 -8.13
CA GLY A 78 0.23 3.67 -8.04
C GLY A 78 -0.36 2.60 -7.11
N TYR A 79 -0.91 3.00 -5.98
CA TYR A 79 -1.57 2.11 -5.04
C TYR A 79 -2.82 1.45 -5.63
N THR A 80 -3.63 2.21 -6.37
CA THR A 80 -4.81 1.71 -7.10
C THR A 80 -4.42 0.71 -8.18
N LEU A 81 -3.40 1.02 -8.99
CA LEU A 81 -2.87 0.13 -10.02
C LEU A 81 -2.34 -1.19 -9.43
N ARG A 82 -1.63 -1.13 -8.31
CA ARG A 82 -1.17 -2.32 -7.60
C ARG A 82 -2.35 -3.18 -7.14
N LYS A 83 -3.43 -2.57 -6.68
CA LYS A 83 -4.64 -3.28 -6.22
C LYS A 83 -5.27 -4.11 -7.34
N ILE A 84 -5.26 -3.61 -8.56
CA ILE A 84 -5.75 -4.31 -9.77
C ILE A 84 -4.66 -5.08 -10.52
N ARG A 85 -3.51 -5.30 -9.87
CA ARG A 85 -2.37 -6.10 -10.35
C ARG A 85 -1.67 -5.54 -11.60
N ARG A 86 -1.82 -4.25 -11.91
CA ARG A 86 -1.07 -3.54 -12.95
C ARG A 86 0.27 -3.08 -12.37
N TYR A 87 1.14 -4.04 -12.05
CA TYR A 87 2.32 -3.80 -11.22
C TYR A 87 3.37 -2.91 -11.89
N ASP A 88 3.63 -3.06 -13.18
CA ASP A 88 4.61 -2.23 -13.90
C ASP A 88 4.20 -0.75 -13.90
N GLU A 89 2.93 -0.46 -14.16
CA GLU A 89 2.40 0.90 -14.13
C GLU A 89 2.39 1.47 -12.70
N SER A 90 2.09 0.63 -11.72
CA SER A 90 2.18 0.97 -10.30
C SER A 90 3.60 1.42 -9.91
N ILE A 91 4.62 0.66 -10.34
CA ILE A 91 6.03 1.00 -10.09
C ILE A 91 6.38 2.36 -10.71
N GLN A 92 5.96 2.62 -11.96
CA GLN A 92 6.18 3.91 -12.61
C GLN A 92 5.58 5.07 -11.81
N CYS A 93 4.37 4.88 -11.27
CA CYS A 93 3.74 5.90 -10.42
C CYS A 93 4.49 6.13 -9.11
N PHE A 94 4.95 5.05 -8.46
CA PHE A 94 5.79 5.18 -7.26
C PHE A 94 7.13 5.82 -7.57
N ASP A 95 7.75 5.53 -8.71
CA ASP A 95 8.98 6.19 -9.15
C ASP A 95 8.78 7.70 -9.35
N ARG A 96 7.64 8.12 -9.90
CA ARG A 96 7.28 9.54 -10.00
C ARG A 96 7.09 10.19 -8.64
N ALA A 97 6.37 9.53 -7.72
CA ALA A 97 6.22 10.01 -6.35
C ALA A 97 7.59 10.16 -5.66
N LEU A 98 8.49 9.18 -5.84
CA LEU A 98 9.83 9.17 -5.24
C LEU A 98 10.81 10.16 -5.90
N ALA A 99 10.61 10.51 -7.17
CA ALA A 99 11.36 11.57 -7.82
C ALA A 99 11.01 12.95 -7.23
N LEU A 100 9.77 13.13 -6.75
CA LEU A 100 9.30 14.34 -6.10
C LEU A 100 9.61 14.35 -4.59
N ASP A 101 9.47 13.22 -3.92
CA ASP A 101 9.79 13.02 -2.50
C ASP A 101 10.56 11.70 -2.32
N PRO A 102 11.91 11.73 -2.33
CA PRO A 102 12.75 10.54 -2.19
C PRO A 102 12.62 9.80 -0.87
N GLY A 103 12.10 10.47 0.17
CA GLY A 103 11.87 9.92 1.52
C GLY A 103 10.48 9.32 1.72
N TYR A 104 9.62 9.32 0.71
CA TYR A 104 8.23 8.86 0.89
C TYR A 104 8.16 7.35 1.13
N THR A 105 8.31 6.95 2.38
CA THR A 105 8.41 5.56 2.85
C THR A 105 7.26 4.67 2.36
N PHE A 106 6.03 5.21 2.27
CA PHE A 106 4.88 4.46 1.74
C PHE A 106 5.05 4.10 0.26
N ALA A 107 5.59 5.00 -0.56
CA ALA A 107 5.86 4.74 -1.97
C ALA A 107 6.98 3.70 -2.12
N ILE A 108 8.07 3.81 -1.34
CA ILE A 108 9.18 2.85 -1.34
C ILE A 108 8.65 1.44 -1.00
N ALA A 109 7.85 1.31 0.07
CA ALA A 109 7.30 0.02 0.49
C ALA A 109 6.39 -0.59 -0.58
N ASN A 110 5.48 0.20 -1.15
CA ASN A 110 4.53 -0.28 -2.15
C ASN A 110 5.22 -0.61 -3.48
N LYS A 111 6.27 0.13 -3.86
CA LYS A 111 7.15 -0.23 -4.99
C LYS A 111 7.80 -1.59 -4.74
N GLY A 112 8.38 -1.82 -3.55
CA GLY A 112 8.96 -3.10 -3.17
C GLY A 112 7.96 -4.25 -3.25
N TYR A 113 6.73 -4.05 -2.80
CA TYR A 113 5.68 -5.08 -2.95
C TYR A 113 5.30 -5.33 -4.41
N SER A 114 5.17 -4.28 -5.25
CA SER A 114 4.90 -4.46 -6.68
C SER A 114 6.02 -5.20 -7.39
N LEU A 115 7.28 -4.92 -7.04
CA LEU A 115 8.46 -5.63 -7.54
C LEU A 115 8.45 -7.11 -7.15
N ASN A 116 8.09 -7.43 -5.89
CA ASN A 116 7.94 -8.81 -5.45
C ASN A 116 6.90 -9.58 -6.27
N GLU A 117 5.74 -8.96 -6.55
CA GLU A 117 4.67 -9.58 -7.36
C GLU A 117 5.09 -9.82 -8.81
N LEU A 118 6.05 -9.05 -9.33
CA LEU A 118 6.66 -9.24 -10.66
C LEU A 118 7.85 -10.21 -10.67
N GLY A 119 8.22 -10.80 -9.54
CA GLY A 119 9.39 -11.65 -9.41
C GLY A 119 10.73 -10.91 -9.41
N ARG A 120 10.73 -9.57 -9.31
CA ARG A 120 11.93 -8.70 -9.24
C ARG A 120 12.41 -8.58 -7.79
N HIS A 121 12.73 -9.73 -7.18
CA HIS A 121 12.92 -9.85 -5.73
C HIS A 121 14.16 -9.11 -5.22
N GLU A 122 15.26 -9.08 -5.97
CA GLU A 122 16.48 -8.34 -5.60
C GLU A 122 16.20 -6.83 -5.54
N GLU A 123 15.45 -6.30 -6.48
CA GLU A 123 15.08 -4.88 -6.48
C GLU A 123 14.10 -4.55 -5.34
N ALA A 124 13.21 -5.49 -5.01
CA ALA A 124 12.33 -5.35 -3.86
C ALA A 124 13.12 -5.28 -2.54
N ILE A 125 14.16 -6.12 -2.39
CA ILE A 125 15.06 -6.09 -1.22
C ILE A 125 15.70 -4.72 -1.07
N VAL A 126 16.19 -4.10 -2.15
CA VAL A 126 16.77 -2.75 -2.11
C VAL A 126 15.77 -1.72 -1.57
N CYS A 127 14.50 -1.79 -2.00
CA CYS A 127 13.45 -0.92 -1.47
C CYS A 127 13.24 -1.10 0.04
N PHE A 128 13.17 -2.34 0.50
CA PHE A 128 12.95 -2.62 1.93
C PHE A 128 14.18 -2.28 2.77
N ASP A 129 15.39 -2.48 2.25
CA ASP A 129 16.63 -2.10 2.93
C ASP A 129 16.70 -0.61 3.17
N LYS A 130 16.37 0.22 2.16
CA LYS A 130 16.31 1.67 2.33
C LYS A 130 15.38 2.08 3.49
N ILE A 131 14.23 1.40 3.65
CA ILE A 131 13.32 1.66 4.78
C ILE A 131 13.94 1.20 6.10
N LEU A 132 14.62 0.04 6.12
CA LEU A 132 15.18 -0.53 7.34
C LEU A 132 16.43 0.21 7.82
N GLU A 133 17.17 0.90 6.94
CA GLU A 133 18.26 1.80 7.30
C GLU A 133 17.77 2.98 8.15
N GLU A 134 16.65 3.60 7.76
CA GLU A 134 16.06 4.72 8.48
C GLU A 134 15.19 4.28 9.66
N SER A 135 14.51 3.15 9.51
CA SER A 135 13.53 2.60 10.47
C SER A 135 13.76 1.11 10.69
N PRO A 136 14.77 0.72 11.50
CA PRO A 136 15.16 -0.67 11.70
C PRO A 136 14.08 -1.57 12.32
N LYS A 137 13.01 -1.00 12.89
CA LYS A 137 11.86 -1.70 13.48
C LYS A 137 10.61 -1.70 12.58
N ASN A 138 10.73 -1.34 11.32
CA ASN A 138 9.60 -1.32 10.41
C ASN A 138 9.16 -2.75 10.03
N ILE A 139 8.09 -3.23 10.65
CA ILE A 139 7.56 -4.59 10.48
C ILE A 139 7.18 -4.86 9.02
N ARG A 140 6.60 -3.87 8.32
CA ARG A 140 6.19 -4.05 6.91
C ARG A 140 7.41 -4.27 6.00
N ALA A 141 8.48 -3.50 6.21
CA ALA A 141 9.71 -3.66 5.44
C ALA A 141 10.42 -4.98 5.76
N MET A 142 10.50 -5.38 7.05
CA MET A 142 11.01 -6.70 7.43
C MET A 142 10.24 -7.83 6.76
N THR A 143 8.91 -7.75 6.79
CA THR A 143 8.05 -8.78 6.19
C THR A 143 8.22 -8.82 4.67
N GLY A 144 8.24 -7.66 4.00
CA GLY A 144 8.43 -7.57 2.56
C GLY A 144 9.79 -8.11 2.11
N LYS A 145 10.87 -7.79 2.85
CA LYS A 145 12.20 -8.33 2.61
C LYS A 145 12.26 -9.84 2.85
N GLY A 146 11.64 -10.31 3.94
CA GLY A 146 11.54 -11.74 4.22
C GLY A 146 10.82 -12.52 3.11
N ILE A 147 9.74 -11.95 2.55
CA ILE A 147 9.04 -12.54 1.40
C ILE A 147 9.99 -12.60 0.19
N ALA A 148 10.66 -11.50 -0.18
CA ALA A 148 11.59 -11.48 -1.30
C ALA A 148 12.72 -12.52 -1.15
N LEU A 149 13.33 -12.62 0.04
CA LEU A 149 14.34 -13.59 0.34
C LEU A 149 13.83 -15.04 0.20
N ARG A 150 12.62 -15.32 0.68
CA ARG A 150 11.99 -16.63 0.55
C ARG A 150 11.78 -17.00 -0.93
N GLU A 151 11.29 -16.08 -1.75
CA GLU A 151 11.07 -16.31 -3.19
C GLU A 151 12.41 -16.56 -3.93
N LEU A 152 13.52 -15.98 -3.46
CA LEU A 152 14.88 -16.28 -3.91
C LEU A 152 15.45 -17.60 -3.35
N GLY A 153 14.67 -18.36 -2.57
CA GLY A 153 15.12 -19.60 -1.95
C GLY A 153 16.01 -19.40 -0.69
N LYS A 154 16.27 -18.17 -0.27
CA LYS A 154 17.06 -17.82 0.92
C LYS A 154 16.21 -17.92 2.19
N ASN A 155 15.71 -19.15 2.46
CA ASN A 155 14.68 -19.36 3.47
C ASN A 155 15.17 -19.11 4.90
N GLU A 156 16.43 -19.43 5.25
CA GLU A 156 17.00 -19.14 6.57
C GLU A 156 17.11 -17.63 6.83
N GLU A 157 17.55 -16.87 5.82
CA GLU A 157 17.59 -15.40 5.92
C GLU A 157 16.18 -14.83 6.07
N ALA A 158 15.22 -15.36 5.31
CA ALA A 158 13.81 -14.96 5.43
C ALA A 158 13.26 -15.19 6.83
N LEU A 159 13.55 -16.36 7.44
CA LEU A 159 13.15 -16.68 8.81
C LEU A 159 13.67 -15.66 9.82
N ALA A 160 14.93 -15.22 9.68
CA ALA A 160 15.51 -14.22 10.57
C ALA A 160 14.73 -12.88 10.53
N TYR A 161 14.23 -12.47 9.35
CA TYR A 161 13.40 -11.26 9.22
C TYR A 161 11.99 -11.47 9.76
N PHE A 162 11.37 -12.64 9.52
CA PHE A 162 10.06 -12.94 10.08
C PHE A 162 10.12 -13.04 11.60
N ASP A 163 11.15 -13.61 12.18
CA ASP A 163 11.33 -13.68 13.65
C ASP A 163 11.48 -12.30 14.27
N LYS A 164 12.24 -11.40 13.65
CA LYS A 164 12.33 -9.99 14.09
C LYS A 164 10.96 -9.31 14.03
N ALA A 165 10.20 -9.49 12.95
CA ALA A 165 8.87 -8.93 12.78
C ALA A 165 7.87 -9.47 13.82
N ILE A 166 7.90 -10.77 14.09
CA ILE A 166 7.08 -11.45 15.12
C ILE A 166 7.45 -10.95 16.52
N GLY A 167 8.74 -10.76 16.80
CA GLY A 167 9.20 -10.20 18.08
C GLY A 167 8.64 -8.81 18.37
N LEU A 168 8.39 -8.03 17.31
CA LEU A 168 7.78 -6.69 17.43
C LEU A 168 6.24 -6.73 17.45
N ASN A 169 5.63 -7.66 16.74
CA ASN A 169 4.17 -7.85 16.72
C ASN A 169 3.83 -9.35 16.64
N PRO A 170 3.71 -10.03 17.79
CA PRO A 170 3.47 -11.47 17.85
C PRO A 170 2.10 -11.93 17.31
N ILE A 171 1.15 -11.02 17.17
CA ILE A 171 -0.23 -11.34 16.71
C ILE A 171 -0.40 -11.18 15.20
N ASN A 172 0.63 -10.80 14.47
CA ASN A 172 0.55 -10.60 13.02
C ASN A 172 0.51 -11.96 12.30
N SER A 173 -0.70 -12.45 12.03
CA SER A 173 -0.95 -13.73 11.36
C SER A 173 -0.30 -13.82 9.97
N PHE A 174 -0.19 -12.70 9.24
CA PHE A 174 0.44 -12.66 7.93
C PHE A 174 1.94 -12.99 7.98
N VAL A 175 2.65 -12.51 9.01
CA VAL A 175 4.07 -12.83 9.21
C VAL A 175 4.25 -14.30 9.58
N TRP A 176 3.43 -14.81 10.49
CA TRP A 176 3.44 -16.23 10.87
C TRP A 176 3.18 -17.16 9.68
N TYR A 177 2.22 -16.81 8.83
CA TYR A 177 1.93 -17.57 7.61
C TYR A 177 3.15 -17.63 6.68
N ASN A 178 3.82 -16.49 6.43
CA ASN A 178 5.01 -16.44 5.60
C ASN A 178 6.21 -17.20 6.23
N LYS A 179 6.35 -17.13 7.55
CA LYS A 179 7.33 -17.94 8.29
C LYS A 179 7.07 -19.43 8.08
N ALA A 180 5.82 -19.88 8.19
CA ALA A 180 5.47 -21.28 7.98
C ALA A 180 5.81 -21.77 6.56
N ILE A 181 5.61 -20.94 5.54
CA ILE A 181 6.01 -21.28 4.17
C ILE A 181 7.54 -21.46 4.08
N ALA A 182 8.32 -20.52 4.64
CA ALA A 182 9.78 -20.63 4.64
C ALA A 182 10.26 -21.89 5.37
N LEU A 183 9.64 -22.24 6.51
CA LEU A 183 9.94 -23.47 7.23
C LEU A 183 9.62 -24.73 6.41
N ARG A 184 8.51 -24.75 5.68
CA ARG A 184 8.17 -25.86 4.77
C ARG A 184 9.16 -26.00 3.65
N ASN A 185 9.61 -24.91 3.07
CA ASN A 185 10.64 -24.93 2.02
C ASN A 185 11.96 -25.54 2.52
N LEU A 186 12.25 -25.43 3.82
CA LEU A 186 13.40 -26.04 4.48
C LEU A 186 13.17 -27.48 4.97
N GLY A 187 11.98 -28.05 4.76
CA GLY A 187 11.61 -29.37 5.27
C GLY A 187 11.32 -29.40 6.78
N ARG A 188 11.27 -28.25 7.46
CA ARG A 188 11.02 -28.12 8.91
C ARG A 188 9.50 -28.15 9.20
N ILE A 189 8.85 -29.28 8.83
CA ILE A 189 7.40 -29.42 8.78
C ILE A 189 6.74 -29.21 10.16
N LYS A 190 7.31 -29.79 11.23
CA LYS A 190 6.74 -29.65 12.58
C LYS A 190 6.68 -28.19 13.03
N GLU A 191 7.75 -27.42 12.80
CA GLU A 191 7.81 -26.00 13.15
C GLU A 191 6.86 -25.16 12.27
N ALA A 192 6.72 -25.52 11.00
CA ALA A 192 5.74 -24.89 10.12
C ALA A 192 4.30 -25.09 10.60
N ASP A 193 3.96 -26.29 11.06
CA ASP A 193 2.64 -26.60 11.60
C ASP A 193 2.37 -25.85 12.91
N GLU A 194 3.38 -25.68 13.77
CA GLU A 194 3.29 -24.84 14.96
C GLU A 194 3.03 -23.37 14.60
N ALA A 195 3.75 -22.83 13.62
CA ALA A 195 3.54 -21.46 13.14
C ALA A 195 2.12 -21.26 12.57
N ILE A 196 1.58 -22.25 11.83
CA ILE A 196 0.19 -22.20 11.31
C ILE A 196 -0.84 -22.29 12.46
N ARG A 197 -0.59 -23.02 13.52
CA ARG A 197 -1.48 -23.05 14.69
C ARG A 197 -1.64 -21.66 15.29
N VAL A 198 -0.56 -20.85 15.36
CA VAL A 198 -0.64 -19.46 15.84
C VAL A 198 -1.55 -18.62 14.96
N VAL A 199 -1.51 -18.81 13.63
CA VAL A 199 -2.41 -18.12 12.68
C VAL A 199 -3.89 -18.46 12.95
N ASN A 200 -4.17 -19.73 13.27
CA ASN A 200 -5.52 -20.27 13.42
C ASN A 200 -6.08 -20.16 14.85
N LEU A 201 -5.30 -19.68 15.81
CA LEU A 201 -5.82 -19.43 17.15
C LEU A 201 -6.98 -18.42 17.05
N PRO A 202 -8.17 -18.73 17.61
CA PRO A 202 -9.20 -17.72 17.80
C PRO A 202 -8.50 -16.58 18.54
N GLN A 203 -8.49 -15.41 17.93
CA GLN A 203 -7.73 -14.26 18.44
C GLN A 203 -8.02 -14.12 19.95
N GLY A 204 -6.97 -14.29 20.73
CA GLY A 204 -7.04 -14.25 22.17
C GLY A 204 -7.58 -12.91 22.71
N PRO A 205 -7.54 -12.63 24.01
CA PRO A 205 -8.24 -11.55 24.70
C PRO A 205 -7.98 -10.11 24.23
N TRP A 206 -7.28 -9.94 23.11
CA TRP A 206 -6.95 -8.66 22.43
C TRP A 206 -8.08 -8.09 21.56
N LYS A 207 -9.22 -8.80 21.39
CA LYS A 207 -10.44 -8.22 20.84
C LYS A 207 -11.20 -7.51 21.96
N ARG A 208 -10.67 -6.37 22.39
CA ARG A 208 -11.45 -5.33 23.08
C ARG A 208 -11.13 -3.97 22.46
#